data_4fd9db8f9621d296ca9e3f45991d060c
#
_entry.id   4fd9db8f9621d296ca9e3f45991d060c
#
_cell.length_a   1.000
_cell.length_b   1.000
_cell.length_c   1.000
_cell.angle_alpha   90.00
_cell.angle_beta   90.00
_cell.angle_gamma   90.00
#
_symmetry.space_group_name_H-M   'P 1'
#
loop_
_entity.id
_entity.type
_entity.pdbx_description
1 polymer ?
#
loop_
_entity_poly.entity_id
_entity_poly.type
_entity_poly.pdbx_seq_one_letter_code
_entity_poly.pdbx_strand_id
1 'polypeptide(L)'
;MTLFLLVAMTGQSKGKGEFTVLQWNVWQEGTMVPGGYDAIVNEIVRLQPDFVTFSEVRNYHNTRFNERIVASLKEKGLDYYSFYTYDTGLLSKHPITDSLTVFPENGDHGSIYRLTSSVNGHKVAVYTSHLDYLDCAYYNVRGYDGSSWKE
;
A
#
# COMPACT_ATOMS: atom_id res chain seq x y z
N MET A 1 22.08 5.78 2.64
CA MET A 1 21.09 6.01 3.74
C MET A 1 19.77 6.31 3.07
N THR A 2 18.93 5.30 2.87
CA THR A 2 17.65 5.44 2.14
C THR A 2 16.61 5.95 3.13
N LEU A 3 16.09 7.14 2.88
CA LEU A 3 15.05 7.77 3.70
C LEU A 3 13.71 7.10 3.40
N PHE A 4 13.21 6.27 4.31
CA PHE A 4 11.84 5.79 4.27
C PHE A 4 10.91 6.94 4.70
N LEU A 5 10.11 7.45 3.79
CA LEU A 5 9.08 8.44 4.12
C LEU A 5 7.88 7.70 4.70
N LEU A 6 7.74 7.73 6.01
CA LEU A 6 6.57 7.28 6.74
C LEU A 6 5.60 8.45 6.84
N VAL A 7 4.48 8.40 6.12
CA VAL A 7 3.42 9.40 6.23
C VAL A 7 2.24 8.78 6.97
N ALA A 8 2.02 9.20 8.21
CA ALA A 8 0.80 8.90 8.95
C ALA A 8 -0.18 10.06 8.75
N MET A 9 -1.33 9.78 8.14
CA MET A 9 -2.40 10.77 7.98
C MET A 9 -3.55 10.42 8.93
N THR A 10 -4.01 11.39 9.72
CA THR A 10 -5.26 11.30 10.47
C THR A 10 -6.35 12.02 9.70
N GLY A 11 -7.42 11.32 9.35
CA GLY A 11 -8.58 11.89 8.70
C GLY A 11 -9.72 12.07 9.70
N GLN A 12 -10.27 13.29 9.81
CA GLN A 12 -11.48 13.55 10.59
C GLN A 12 -12.69 13.57 9.67
N SER A 13 -13.70 12.74 9.96
CA SER A 13 -15.01 12.87 9.34
C SER A 13 -15.92 13.76 10.19
N LYS A 14 -16.91 14.40 9.56
CA LYS A 14 -17.87 15.31 10.23
C LYS A 14 -18.77 14.68 11.31
N GLY A 15 -18.54 13.44 11.69
CA GLY A 15 -19.20 12.74 12.79
C GLY A 15 -18.16 11.93 13.52
N LYS A 16 -17.69 12.42 14.63
CA LYS A 16 -16.88 11.77 15.70
C LYS A 16 -16.32 10.37 15.39
N GLY A 17 -15.48 10.23 14.35
CA GLY A 17 -14.76 9.01 14.04
C GLY A 17 -13.39 9.37 13.51
N GLU A 18 -12.36 9.11 14.31
CA GLU A 18 -10.97 9.17 13.84
C GLU A 18 -10.60 7.80 13.28
N PHE A 19 -9.81 7.76 12.24
CA PHE A 19 -9.13 6.57 11.75
C PHE A 19 -7.71 6.91 11.31
N THR A 20 -6.84 5.93 11.37
CA THR A 20 -5.42 6.08 11.04
C THR A 20 -5.09 5.34 9.75
N VAL A 21 -4.28 5.97 8.91
CA VAL A 21 -3.78 5.37 7.67
C VAL A 21 -2.25 5.38 7.70
N LEU A 22 -1.66 4.21 7.48
CA LEU A 22 -0.23 4.07 7.24
C LEU A 22 -0.02 3.92 5.73
N GLN A 23 0.72 4.85 5.11
CA GLN A 23 1.14 4.74 3.73
C GLN A 23 2.66 4.48 3.68
N TRP A 24 3.07 3.44 2.91
CA TRP A 24 4.46 3.00 2.92
C TRP A 24 4.89 2.39 1.58
N ASN A 25 5.98 2.90 1.01
CA ASN A 25 6.69 2.17 -0.04
C ASN A 25 7.57 1.12 0.64
N VAL A 26 7.29 -0.15 0.39
CA VAL A 26 7.93 -1.30 1.07
C VAL A 26 9.14 -1.84 0.30
N TRP A 27 9.57 -1.12 -0.72
CA TRP A 27 10.76 -1.45 -1.52
C TRP A 27 10.86 -2.95 -1.85
N GLN A 28 9.98 -3.34 -2.80
CA GLN A 28 9.86 -4.73 -3.25
C GLN A 28 9.59 -5.72 -2.11
N GLU A 29 8.53 -5.44 -1.33
CA GLU A 29 8.08 -6.30 -0.22
C GLU A 29 9.10 -6.44 0.93
N GLY A 30 9.99 -5.48 1.09
CA GLY A 30 11.08 -5.51 2.07
C GLY A 30 12.24 -6.41 1.70
N THR A 31 12.25 -7.01 0.49
CA THR A 31 13.31 -7.96 0.06
C THR A 31 14.66 -7.28 -0.15
N MET A 32 14.67 -5.98 -0.37
CA MET A 32 15.90 -5.20 -0.61
C MET A 32 16.70 -4.92 0.68
N VAL A 33 16.18 -5.29 1.84
CA VAL A 33 16.83 -5.07 3.14
C VAL A 33 16.79 -6.37 3.96
N PRO A 34 17.90 -6.84 4.54
CA PRO A 34 17.88 -7.99 5.45
C PRO A 34 16.87 -7.77 6.59
N GLY A 35 15.94 -8.73 6.77
CA GLY A 35 14.86 -8.63 7.77
C GLY A 35 13.77 -7.60 7.44
N GLY A 36 13.74 -7.07 6.22
CA GLY A 36 12.79 -6.01 5.83
C GLY A 36 11.32 -6.43 5.94
N TYR A 37 10.99 -7.65 5.56
CA TYR A 37 9.63 -8.16 5.73
C TYR A 37 9.19 -8.19 7.21
N ASP A 38 10.03 -8.71 8.10
CA ASP A 38 9.74 -8.75 9.54
C ASP A 38 9.63 -7.34 10.13
N ALA A 39 10.45 -6.41 9.64
CA ALA A 39 10.37 -5.01 10.04
C ALA A 39 9.02 -4.38 9.64
N ILE A 40 8.49 -4.68 8.44
CA ILE A 40 7.17 -4.24 7.99
C ILE A 40 6.08 -4.79 8.92
N VAL A 41 6.08 -6.09 9.20
CA VAL A 41 5.12 -6.71 10.12
C VAL A 41 5.19 -6.08 11.51
N ASN A 42 6.38 -5.94 12.07
CA ASN A 42 6.59 -5.39 13.42
C ASN A 42 6.13 -3.93 13.52
N GLU A 43 6.31 -3.13 12.47
CA GLU A 43 5.87 -1.74 12.46
C GLU A 43 4.33 -1.63 12.41
N ILE A 44 3.66 -2.49 11.66
CA ILE A 44 2.19 -2.55 11.66
C ILE A 44 1.68 -3.01 13.04
N VAL A 45 2.33 -3.99 13.66
CA VAL A 45 2.01 -4.43 15.04
C VAL A 45 2.17 -3.28 16.03
N ARG A 46 3.21 -2.47 15.89
CA ARG A 46 3.48 -1.33 16.77
C ARG A 46 2.48 -0.19 16.60
N LEU A 47 2.14 0.14 15.36
CA LEU A 47 1.28 1.28 15.03
C LEU A 47 -0.22 0.93 15.06
N GLN A 48 -0.55 -0.30 14.73
CA GLN A 48 -1.91 -0.80 14.61
C GLN A 48 -2.86 0.13 13.81
N PRO A 49 -2.49 0.60 12.61
CA PRO A 49 -3.31 1.51 11.85
C PRO A 49 -4.63 0.87 11.42
N ASP A 50 -5.68 1.68 11.22
CA ASP A 50 -6.96 1.20 10.70
C ASP A 50 -6.84 0.71 9.26
N PHE A 51 -6.04 1.42 8.47
CA PHE A 51 -5.75 1.06 7.08
C PHE A 51 -4.24 1.13 6.81
N VAL A 52 -3.77 0.25 5.93
CA VAL A 52 -2.41 0.32 5.39
C VAL A 52 -2.49 0.36 3.87
N THR A 53 -1.72 1.26 3.26
CA THR A 53 -1.51 1.31 1.82
C THR A 53 -0.02 1.11 1.53
N PHE A 54 0.27 0.22 0.60
CA PHE A 54 1.63 -0.08 0.19
C PHE A 54 1.88 0.30 -1.26
N SER A 55 3.12 0.66 -1.55
CA SER A 55 3.69 0.66 -2.90
C SER A 55 4.82 -0.36 -2.99
N GLU A 56 5.09 -0.85 -4.18
CA GLU A 56 6.09 -1.88 -4.50
C GLU A 56 5.78 -3.25 -3.89
N VAL A 57 4.52 -3.64 -3.95
CA VAL A 57 4.05 -5.00 -3.70
C VAL A 57 4.09 -5.78 -5.01
N ARG A 58 5.24 -6.32 -5.34
CA ARG A 58 5.54 -6.87 -6.67
C ARG A 58 5.01 -8.28 -6.91
N ASN A 59 4.76 -9.04 -5.84
CA ASN A 59 4.36 -10.46 -5.89
C ASN A 59 5.28 -11.33 -6.76
N TYR A 60 6.56 -11.00 -6.87
CA TYR A 60 7.54 -11.81 -7.57
C TYR A 60 7.53 -13.24 -7.04
N HIS A 61 7.65 -14.20 -7.95
CA HIS A 61 7.60 -15.64 -7.61
C HIS A 61 6.30 -16.06 -6.89
N ASN A 62 5.20 -15.37 -7.14
CA ASN A 62 3.90 -15.64 -6.53
C ASN A 62 3.92 -15.54 -5.00
N THR A 63 4.59 -14.53 -4.47
CA THR A 63 4.73 -14.32 -3.01
C THR A 63 3.42 -14.03 -2.30
N ARG A 64 2.40 -13.51 -3.02
CA ARG A 64 1.08 -13.16 -2.48
C ARG A 64 1.22 -12.30 -1.20
N PHE A 65 1.95 -11.23 -1.32
CA PHE A 65 2.38 -10.39 -0.18
C PHE A 65 1.24 -10.00 0.77
N ASN A 66 0.10 -9.54 0.22
CA ASN A 66 -1.03 -9.12 1.05
C ASN A 66 -1.58 -10.25 1.92
N GLU A 67 -1.70 -11.45 1.38
CA GLU A 67 -2.17 -12.61 2.14
C GLU A 67 -1.14 -13.04 3.19
N ARG A 68 0.11 -13.03 2.80
CA ARG A 68 1.22 -13.40 3.68
C ARG A 68 1.32 -12.46 4.88
N ILE A 69 1.20 -11.13 4.67
CA ILE A 69 1.29 -10.16 5.76
C ILE A 69 0.06 -10.23 6.68
N VAL A 70 -1.14 -10.48 6.14
CA VAL A 70 -2.34 -10.72 6.94
C VAL A 70 -2.17 -11.96 7.82
N ALA A 71 -1.61 -13.05 7.29
CA ALA A 71 -1.32 -14.26 8.07
C ALA A 71 -0.32 -13.97 9.20
N SER A 72 0.79 -13.27 8.89
CA SER A 72 1.79 -12.90 9.90
C SER A 72 1.23 -11.97 10.99
N LEU A 73 0.35 -11.04 10.64
CA LEU A 73 -0.33 -10.18 11.60
C LEU A 73 -1.29 -10.98 12.50
N LYS A 74 -1.98 -11.97 11.93
CA LYS A 74 -2.85 -12.87 12.70
C LYS A 74 -2.09 -13.69 13.71
N GLU A 75 -0.90 -14.19 13.38
CA GLU A 75 0.00 -14.87 14.33
C GLU A 75 0.44 -13.95 15.49
N LYS A 76 0.43 -12.64 15.28
CA LYS A 76 0.68 -11.61 16.30
C LYS A 76 -0.60 -11.16 17.03
N GLY A 77 -1.74 -11.80 16.80
CA GLY A 77 -3.01 -11.48 17.44
C GLY A 77 -3.76 -10.29 16.84
N LEU A 78 -3.43 -9.88 15.63
CA LEU A 78 -4.08 -8.77 14.93
C LEU A 78 -4.86 -9.28 13.71
N ASP A 79 -6.15 -8.97 13.66
CA ASP A 79 -7.00 -9.28 12.53
C ASP A 79 -6.98 -8.12 11.52
N TYR A 80 -6.51 -8.42 10.31
CA TYR A 80 -6.57 -7.54 9.16
C TYR A 80 -7.21 -8.26 7.98
N TYR A 81 -7.80 -7.49 7.10
CA TYR A 81 -8.43 -7.94 5.85
C TYR A 81 -7.69 -7.35 4.67
N SER A 82 -7.61 -8.11 3.58
CA SER A 82 -7.00 -7.67 2.33
C SER A 82 -7.62 -8.42 1.16
N PHE A 83 -7.20 -8.07 -0.04
CA PHE A 83 -7.48 -8.78 -1.27
C PHE A 83 -6.24 -8.72 -2.18
N TYR A 84 -6.23 -9.56 -3.21
CA TYR A 84 -5.10 -9.59 -4.14
C TYR A 84 -5.00 -8.28 -4.92
N THR A 85 -3.81 -7.70 -4.93
CA THR A 85 -3.43 -6.53 -5.73
C THR A 85 -2.01 -6.76 -6.25
N TYR A 86 -1.60 -5.95 -7.22
CA TYR A 86 -0.24 -5.99 -7.75
C TYR A 86 0.36 -4.58 -7.73
N ASP A 87 1.67 -4.49 -7.49
CA ASP A 87 2.47 -3.27 -7.37
C ASP A 87 2.07 -2.36 -6.18
N THR A 88 0.83 -2.39 -5.76
CA THR A 88 0.35 -1.74 -4.53
C THR A 88 -0.34 -2.74 -3.63
N GLY A 89 -0.55 -2.40 -2.36
CA GLY A 89 -1.24 -3.23 -1.39
C GLY A 89 -2.17 -2.44 -0.50
N LEU A 90 -3.19 -3.10 0.01
CA LEU A 90 -4.19 -2.53 0.91
C LEU A 90 -4.50 -3.49 2.05
N LEU A 91 -4.43 -3.03 3.29
CA LEU A 91 -4.94 -3.73 4.46
C LEU A 91 -5.97 -2.87 5.18
N SER A 92 -6.90 -3.53 5.84
CA SER A 92 -7.91 -2.91 6.71
C SER A 92 -8.09 -3.70 7.99
N LYS A 93 -8.15 -3.05 9.15
CA LYS A 93 -8.64 -3.66 10.40
C LYS A 93 -10.13 -3.97 10.36
N HIS A 94 -10.85 -3.30 9.47
CA HIS A 94 -12.30 -3.42 9.36
C HIS A 94 -12.64 -4.35 8.19
N PRO A 95 -13.70 -5.17 8.27
CA PRO A 95 -14.11 -6.02 7.16
C PRO A 95 -14.29 -5.22 5.87
N ILE A 96 -13.71 -5.73 4.78
CA ILE A 96 -13.85 -5.12 3.47
C ILE A 96 -15.25 -5.44 2.93
N THR A 97 -16.02 -4.41 2.63
CA THR A 97 -17.39 -4.53 2.09
C THR A 97 -17.43 -4.47 0.58
N ASP A 98 -16.40 -3.88 -0.03
CA ASP A 98 -16.25 -3.77 -1.48
C ASP A 98 -14.79 -3.52 -1.87
N SER A 99 -14.38 -4.01 -3.02
CA SER A 99 -13.05 -3.75 -3.59
C SER A 99 -13.15 -3.50 -5.09
N LEU A 100 -12.24 -2.69 -5.62
CA LEU A 100 -12.22 -2.33 -7.03
C LEU A 100 -10.78 -2.19 -7.53
N THR A 101 -10.48 -2.80 -8.65
CA THR A 101 -9.34 -2.44 -9.50
C THR A 101 -9.74 -1.22 -10.32
N VAL A 102 -9.21 -0.05 -9.95
CA VAL A 102 -9.50 1.21 -10.65
C VAL A 102 -8.64 1.31 -11.91
N PHE A 103 -7.37 0.97 -11.77
CA PHE A 103 -6.42 0.91 -12.85
C PHE A 103 -5.54 -0.33 -12.63
N PRO A 104 -5.60 -1.33 -13.53
CA PRO A 104 -4.78 -2.53 -13.38
C PRO A 104 -3.30 -2.21 -13.60
N GLU A 105 -2.46 -3.01 -13.02
CA GLU A 105 -1.04 -3.01 -13.31
C GLU A 105 -0.79 -3.18 -14.82
N ASN A 106 0.19 -2.45 -15.33
CA ASN A 106 0.58 -2.44 -16.73
C ASN A 106 2.09 -2.66 -16.87
N GLY A 107 2.51 -3.92 -16.90
CA GLY A 107 3.91 -4.30 -17.11
C GLY A 107 4.87 -3.76 -16.02
N ASP A 108 4.49 -3.84 -14.76
CA ASP A 108 5.18 -3.28 -13.59
C ASP A 108 5.12 -1.75 -13.45
N HIS A 109 4.29 -1.08 -14.25
CA HIS A 109 4.21 0.37 -14.30
C HIS A 109 2.84 0.88 -13.90
N GLY A 110 2.71 1.20 -12.62
CA GLY A 110 1.54 1.84 -12.07
C GLY A 110 0.33 0.92 -11.84
N SER A 111 -0.36 1.18 -10.76
CA SER A 111 -1.64 0.54 -10.45
C SER A 111 -2.45 1.41 -9.49
N ILE A 112 -3.76 1.27 -9.55
CA ILE A 112 -4.68 1.93 -8.59
C ILE A 112 -5.74 0.94 -8.17
N TYR A 113 -5.87 0.74 -6.86
CA TYR A 113 -6.90 -0.09 -6.25
C TYR A 113 -7.66 0.68 -5.18
N ARG A 114 -8.88 0.23 -4.91
CA ARG A 114 -9.72 0.77 -3.84
C ARG A 114 -10.25 -0.37 -2.98
N LEU A 115 -10.26 -0.17 -1.67
CA LEU A 115 -11.12 -0.91 -0.75
C LEU A 115 -12.20 0.01 -0.16
N THR A 116 -13.30 -0.59 0.25
CA THR A 116 -14.34 0.08 1.03
C THR A 116 -14.61 -0.74 2.29
N SER A 117 -14.72 -0.05 3.41
CA SER A 117 -15.02 -0.61 4.72
C SER A 117 -16.02 0.26 5.47
N SER A 118 -16.58 -0.26 6.56
CA SER A 118 -17.38 0.52 7.49
C SER A 118 -16.59 0.76 8.78
N VAL A 119 -16.38 2.02 9.11
CA VAL A 119 -15.71 2.45 10.34
C VAL A 119 -16.68 3.27 11.16
N ASN A 120 -17.04 2.80 12.37
CA ASN A 120 -17.99 3.48 13.24
C ASN A 120 -19.32 3.84 12.55
N GLY A 121 -19.81 2.98 11.68
CA GLY A 121 -21.04 3.19 10.91
C GLY A 121 -20.90 4.10 9.68
N HIS A 122 -19.71 4.60 9.40
CA HIS A 122 -19.43 5.41 8.22
C HIS A 122 -18.75 4.58 7.13
N LYS A 123 -19.19 4.73 5.89
CA LYS A 123 -18.55 4.13 4.73
C LYS A 123 -17.27 4.89 4.40
N VAL A 124 -16.13 4.20 4.45
CA VAL A 124 -14.79 4.74 4.16
C VAL A 124 -14.25 4.04 2.92
N ALA A 125 -13.86 4.80 1.91
CA ALA A 125 -13.17 4.31 0.73
C ALA A 125 -11.70 4.73 0.79
N VAL A 126 -10.80 3.74 0.72
CA VAL A 126 -9.34 3.96 0.73
C VAL A 126 -8.79 3.55 -0.62
N TYR A 127 -8.07 4.46 -1.24
CA TYR A 127 -7.37 4.23 -2.50
C TYR A 127 -5.88 4.10 -2.23
N THR A 128 -5.24 3.23 -2.99
CA THR A 128 -3.77 3.17 -3.09
C THR A 128 -3.38 3.31 -4.55
N SER A 129 -2.25 3.97 -4.79
CA SER A 129 -1.67 4.09 -6.11
C SER A 129 -0.15 4.04 -6.04
N HIS A 130 0.44 3.44 -7.05
CA HIS A 130 1.84 3.60 -7.38
C HIS A 130 1.89 4.00 -8.86
N LEU A 131 2.31 5.22 -9.14
CA LEU A 131 2.27 5.78 -10.49
C LEU A 131 3.48 5.30 -11.29
N ASP A 132 3.27 5.14 -12.59
CA ASP A 132 4.34 4.84 -13.53
C ASP A 132 5.43 5.93 -13.46
N TYR A 133 6.68 5.50 -13.40
CA TYR A 133 7.83 6.38 -13.36
C TYR A 133 8.53 6.53 -14.72
N LEU A 134 8.26 5.62 -15.67
CA LEU A 134 8.94 5.62 -16.98
C LEU A 134 8.37 6.68 -17.92
N ASP A 135 7.05 6.75 -18.03
CA ASP A 135 6.34 7.67 -18.93
C ASP A 135 5.60 8.78 -18.20
N CYS A 136 6.04 9.13 -16.99
CA CYS A 136 5.37 10.19 -16.24
C CYS A 136 5.60 11.57 -16.90
N ALA A 137 4.58 12.42 -16.84
CA ALA A 137 4.62 13.75 -17.44
C ALA A 137 5.79 14.62 -16.95
N TYR A 138 6.24 14.39 -15.71
CA TYR A 138 7.37 15.11 -15.13
C TYR A 138 8.68 14.83 -15.87
N TYR A 139 8.96 13.58 -16.20
CA TYR A 139 10.18 13.21 -16.94
C TYR A 139 10.11 13.67 -18.38
N ASN A 140 8.96 13.51 -19.03
CA ASN A 140 8.75 13.95 -20.40
C ASN A 140 8.99 15.45 -20.58
N VAL A 141 8.50 16.28 -19.67
CA VAL A 141 8.72 17.74 -19.67
C VAL A 141 10.21 18.10 -19.51
N ARG A 142 10.96 17.29 -18.75
CA ARG A 142 12.39 17.50 -18.51
C ARG A 142 13.30 16.77 -19.52
N GLY A 143 12.74 16.07 -20.50
CA GLY A 143 13.53 15.30 -21.47
C GLY A 143 14.12 14.00 -20.92
N TYR A 144 13.57 13.48 -19.82
CA TYR A 144 13.97 12.20 -19.23
C TYR A 144 12.88 11.17 -19.43
N ASP A 145 13.19 9.97 -19.89
CA ASP A 145 12.24 8.90 -20.18
C ASP A 145 12.21 7.79 -19.10
N GLY A 146 12.80 8.04 -17.93
CA GLY A 146 12.91 7.07 -16.85
C GLY A 146 14.19 6.21 -16.92
N SER A 147 14.85 6.14 -18.08
CA SER A 147 16.09 5.39 -18.28
C SER A 147 17.24 6.26 -18.77
N SER A 148 16.94 7.31 -19.55
CA SER A 148 17.95 8.20 -20.13
C SER A 148 17.42 9.63 -20.30
N TRP A 149 18.35 10.58 -20.35
CA TRP A 149 18.04 11.94 -20.78
C TRP A 149 17.95 11.98 -22.32
N LYS A 150 16.87 12.57 -22.84
CA LYS A 150 16.76 12.85 -24.27
C LYS A 150 17.58 14.11 -24.57
N GLU A 151 18.47 14.01 -25.56
CA GLU A 151 19.23 15.15 -26.10
C GLU A 151 18.34 16.10 -26.89
#